data_a513df2db38d4557da673161865cf7d0
#
_entry.id   a513df2db38d4557da673161865cf7d0
#
_cell.length_a   1.000
_cell.length_b   1.000
_cell.length_c   1.000
_cell.angle_alpha   90.00
_cell.angle_beta   90.00
_cell.angle_gamma   90.00
#
_symmetry.space_group_name_H-M   'P 1'
#
loop_
_entity.id
_entity.type
_entity.pdbx_description
1 polymer ?
#
loop_
_entity_poly.entity_id
_entity_poly.type
_entity_poly.pdbx_seq_one_letter_code
_entity_poly.pdbx_strand_id
1 'polypeptide(L)'
;MSKKDVTDKVPIYKLKTTEDIMKHYDKWGDKYDKDMVEWNYTGPQETVNIFKKHTLSKDIKIFDAGCGTGLVGIELKKFGYTNIDGADLSKKLLDLIPSGFYNKLEQIDLNKPLNKKSNIYDAALCVGTFTFGHVKPPA
;
A
#
# COMPACT_ATOMS: atom_id res chain seq x y z
N MET A 1 0.58 18.65 -19.16
CA MET A 1 -0.61 18.17 -18.43
C MET A 1 -1.39 19.36 -17.95
N SER A 2 -2.60 19.55 -18.45
CA SER A 2 -3.49 20.51 -17.82
C SER A 2 -3.65 20.08 -16.36
N LYS A 3 -3.59 21.03 -15.44
CA LYS A 3 -3.91 20.85 -14.03
C LYS A 3 -5.41 20.51 -13.85
N LYS A 4 -5.89 19.47 -14.55
CA LYS A 4 -7.13 18.84 -14.16
C LYS A 4 -6.83 18.24 -12.80
N ASP A 5 -7.46 18.80 -11.85
CA ASP A 5 -7.34 18.46 -10.45
C ASP A 5 -7.33 16.94 -10.32
N VAL A 6 -6.30 16.42 -9.70
CA VAL A 6 -6.19 14.97 -9.37
C VAL A 6 -7.48 14.55 -8.65
N THR A 7 -8.10 15.45 -7.92
CA THR A 7 -9.38 15.24 -7.21
C THR A 7 -10.55 14.99 -8.15
N ASP A 8 -10.53 15.50 -9.39
CA ASP A 8 -11.60 15.24 -10.37
C ASP A 8 -11.50 13.86 -10.99
N LYS A 9 -10.29 13.30 -11.10
CA LYS A 9 -10.05 11.95 -11.61
C LYS A 9 -10.28 10.88 -10.54
N VAL A 10 -10.12 11.23 -9.25
CA VAL A 10 -10.22 10.31 -8.12
C VAL A 10 -11.12 10.91 -7.05
N PRO A 11 -12.44 10.71 -7.16
CA PRO A 11 -13.39 11.26 -6.19
C PRO A 11 -13.29 10.59 -4.80
N ILE A 12 -12.20 9.89 -4.53
CA ILE A 12 -11.96 9.12 -3.32
C ILE A 12 -12.10 9.96 -2.04
N TYR A 13 -11.74 11.24 -2.12
CA TYR A 13 -11.88 12.16 -0.98
C TYR A 13 -13.34 12.48 -0.64
N LYS A 14 -14.27 12.16 -1.54
CA LYS A 14 -15.71 12.30 -1.33
C LYS A 14 -16.35 11.04 -0.76
N LEU A 15 -15.64 9.93 -0.75
CA LEU A 15 -16.14 8.64 -0.28
C LEU A 15 -16.10 8.60 1.26
N LYS A 16 -17.18 8.12 1.85
CA LYS A 16 -17.36 8.16 3.30
C LYS A 16 -17.29 6.79 3.97
N THR A 17 -17.51 5.72 3.23
CA THR A 17 -17.55 4.36 3.77
C THR A 17 -16.41 3.52 3.22
N THR A 18 -15.97 2.55 4.02
CA THR A 18 -14.98 1.54 3.62
C THR A 18 -15.41 0.80 2.34
N GLU A 19 -16.71 0.49 2.24
CA GLU A 19 -17.26 -0.20 1.08
C GLU A 19 -17.18 0.64 -0.20
N ASP A 20 -17.49 1.94 -0.10
CA ASP A 20 -17.38 2.86 -1.24
C ASP A 20 -15.93 3.00 -1.70
N ILE A 21 -14.99 3.06 -0.78
CA ILE A 21 -13.55 3.11 -1.06
C ILE A 21 -13.11 1.84 -1.76
N MET A 22 -13.51 0.67 -1.26
CA MET A 22 -13.19 -0.61 -1.87
C MET A 22 -13.72 -0.71 -3.30
N LYS A 23 -14.98 -0.33 -3.53
CA LYS A 23 -15.57 -0.29 -4.87
C LYS A 23 -14.81 0.65 -5.81
N HIS A 24 -14.36 1.80 -5.30
CA HIS A 24 -13.56 2.74 -6.07
C HIS A 24 -12.23 2.12 -6.52
N TYR A 25 -11.47 1.52 -5.59
CA TYR A 25 -10.21 0.84 -5.91
C TYR A 25 -10.41 -0.35 -6.83
N ASP A 26 -11.50 -1.11 -6.69
CA ASP A 26 -11.82 -2.23 -7.56
C ASP A 26 -12.06 -1.77 -9.02
N LYS A 27 -12.70 -0.61 -9.20
CA LYS A 27 -12.88 -0.01 -10.52
C LYS A 27 -11.59 0.58 -11.08
N TRP A 28 -10.74 1.12 -10.22
CA TRP A 28 -9.52 1.80 -10.60
C TRP A 28 -8.35 0.83 -10.83
N GLY A 29 -8.41 -0.38 -10.25
CA GLY A 29 -7.30 -1.31 -10.15
C GLY A 29 -6.49 -1.50 -11.44
N ASP A 30 -7.16 -1.68 -12.58
CA ASP A 30 -6.49 -1.90 -13.88
C ASP A 30 -5.67 -0.70 -14.37
N LYS A 31 -5.95 0.50 -13.86
CA LYS A 31 -5.28 1.74 -14.24
C LYS A 31 -4.38 2.30 -13.14
N TYR A 32 -4.41 1.70 -11.95
CA TYR A 32 -3.77 2.26 -10.75
C TYR A 32 -2.29 2.55 -10.98
N ASP A 33 -1.53 1.56 -11.39
CA ASP A 33 -0.08 1.71 -11.57
C ASP A 33 0.26 2.71 -12.69
N LYS A 34 -0.53 2.71 -13.77
CA LYS A 34 -0.37 3.66 -14.87
C LYS A 34 -0.62 5.08 -14.40
N ASP A 35 -1.69 5.30 -13.64
CA ASP A 35 -2.01 6.62 -13.10
C ASP A 35 -0.95 7.08 -12.11
N MET A 36 -0.39 6.19 -11.27
CA MET A 36 0.70 6.53 -10.36
C MET A 36 1.95 7.00 -11.11
N VAL A 37 2.30 6.36 -12.22
CA VAL A 37 3.40 6.79 -13.08
C VAL A 37 3.08 8.15 -13.74
N GLU A 38 1.88 8.32 -14.27
CA GLU A 38 1.43 9.57 -14.91
C GLU A 38 1.46 10.74 -13.93
N TRP A 39 1.11 10.49 -12.65
CA TRP A 39 1.11 11.52 -11.61
C TRP A 39 2.48 11.72 -10.94
N ASN A 40 3.50 11.03 -11.42
CA ASN A 40 4.84 11.06 -10.83
C ASN A 40 4.81 10.77 -9.32
N TYR A 41 4.09 9.71 -8.93
CA TYR A 41 3.97 9.31 -7.54
C TYR A 41 5.24 8.58 -7.07
N THR A 42 6.02 9.25 -6.23
CA THR A 42 7.33 8.79 -5.76
C THR A 42 7.33 8.32 -4.31
N GLY A 43 6.18 8.28 -3.67
CA GLY A 43 6.04 7.90 -2.26
C GLY A 43 6.70 6.55 -1.91
N PRO A 44 6.48 5.48 -2.68
CA PRO A 44 7.13 4.19 -2.43
C PRO A 44 8.65 4.26 -2.47
N GLN A 45 9.22 4.89 -3.50
CA GLN A 45 10.67 5.01 -3.67
C GLN A 45 11.30 5.84 -2.55
N GLU A 46 10.72 6.97 -2.21
CA GLU A 46 11.19 7.86 -1.15
C GLU A 46 11.13 7.18 0.21
N THR A 47 10.03 6.48 0.50
CA THR A 47 9.85 5.74 1.76
C THR A 47 10.90 4.64 1.90
N VAL A 48 11.12 3.84 0.87
CA VAL A 48 12.11 2.77 0.89
C VAL A 48 13.54 3.32 0.99
N ASN A 49 13.83 4.46 0.34
CA ASN A 49 15.12 5.12 0.45
C ASN A 49 15.41 5.58 1.89
N ILE A 50 14.42 6.05 2.61
CA ILE A 50 14.56 6.39 4.04
C ILE A 50 14.69 5.12 4.88
N PHE A 51 13.83 4.15 4.65
CA PHE A 51 13.79 2.88 5.38
C PHE A 51 15.14 2.15 5.36
N LYS A 52 15.77 2.03 4.21
CA LYS A 52 17.06 1.34 4.09
C LYS A 52 18.21 2.00 4.85
N LYS A 53 18.10 3.30 5.15
CA LYS A 53 19.09 4.01 5.98
C LYS A 53 18.99 3.65 7.46
N HIS A 54 17.84 3.14 7.89
CA HIS A 54 17.55 2.80 9.29
C HIS A 54 17.57 1.30 9.57
N THR A 55 17.83 0.48 8.56
CA THR A 55 17.88 -0.99 8.67
C THR A 55 19.21 -1.52 8.20
N LEU A 56 19.83 -2.37 9.02
CA LEU A 56 21.14 -2.99 8.71
C LEU A 56 20.99 -4.37 8.08
N SER A 57 19.94 -5.11 8.43
CA SER A 57 19.69 -6.46 7.92
C SER A 57 18.62 -6.45 6.82
N LYS A 58 18.83 -7.27 5.79
CA LYS A 58 17.84 -7.51 4.73
C LYS A 58 16.87 -8.65 5.05
N ASP A 59 17.13 -9.41 6.12
CA ASP A 59 16.34 -10.58 6.53
C ASP A 59 15.19 -10.24 7.48
N ILE A 60 15.07 -8.97 7.85
CA ILE A 60 14.00 -8.51 8.74
C ILE A 60 12.63 -8.78 8.14
N LYS A 61 11.68 -9.07 9.02
CA LYS A 61 10.29 -9.31 8.63
C LYS A 61 9.52 -7.99 8.59
N ILE A 62 9.02 -7.66 7.41
CA ILE A 62 8.37 -6.38 7.10
C ILE A 62 6.88 -6.59 6.85
N PHE A 63 6.06 -5.72 7.43
CA PHE A 63 4.63 -5.63 7.13
C PHE A 63 4.34 -4.37 6.31
N ASP A 64 3.80 -4.55 5.11
CA ASP A 64 3.36 -3.46 4.23
C ASP A 64 1.84 -3.28 4.37
N ALA A 65 1.47 -2.35 5.22
CA ALA A 65 0.07 -2.05 5.53
C ALA A 65 -0.53 -1.12 4.47
N GLY A 66 -1.62 -1.54 3.84
CA GLY A 66 -2.21 -0.81 2.72
C GLY A 66 -1.35 -0.93 1.46
N CYS A 67 -0.93 -2.14 1.13
CA CYS A 67 0.05 -2.39 0.08
C CYS A 67 -0.43 -2.13 -1.35
N GLY A 68 -1.74 -2.02 -1.58
CA GLY A 68 -2.31 -1.73 -2.89
C GLY A 68 -1.86 -2.73 -3.96
N THR A 69 -1.25 -2.24 -5.02
CA THR A 69 -0.68 -3.03 -6.12
C THR A 69 0.77 -3.47 -5.88
N GLY A 70 1.30 -3.23 -4.68
CA GLY A 70 2.61 -3.73 -4.27
C GLY A 70 3.80 -2.85 -4.64
N LEU A 71 3.62 -1.57 -4.91
CA LEU A 71 4.71 -0.68 -5.30
C LEU A 71 5.83 -0.60 -4.25
N VAL A 72 5.49 -0.59 -2.97
CA VAL A 72 6.48 -0.60 -1.88
C VAL A 72 7.26 -1.91 -1.85
N GLY A 73 6.59 -3.05 -1.96
CA GLY A 73 7.25 -4.36 -2.01
C GLY A 73 8.18 -4.51 -3.21
N ILE A 74 7.80 -3.98 -4.35
CA ILE A 74 8.64 -3.96 -5.55
C ILE A 74 9.92 -3.14 -5.28
N GLU A 75 9.80 -1.98 -4.67
CA GLU A 75 10.96 -1.15 -4.30
C GLU A 75 11.85 -1.81 -3.25
N LEU A 76 11.25 -2.41 -2.21
CA LEU A 76 11.98 -3.15 -1.18
C LEU A 76 12.81 -4.28 -1.79
N LYS A 77 12.24 -5.02 -2.72
CA LYS A 77 12.94 -6.13 -3.37
C LYS A 77 14.15 -5.68 -4.17
N LYS A 78 14.11 -4.52 -4.81
CA LYS A 78 15.28 -3.94 -5.51
C LYS A 78 16.48 -3.77 -4.59
N PHE A 79 16.26 -3.56 -3.31
CA PHE A 79 17.32 -3.39 -2.30
C PHE A 79 17.59 -4.65 -1.48
N GLY A 80 17.05 -5.79 -1.88
CA GLY A 80 17.36 -7.10 -1.28
C GLY A 80 16.48 -7.52 -0.11
N TYR A 81 15.43 -6.78 0.23
CA TYR A 81 14.43 -7.20 1.21
C TYR A 81 13.48 -8.21 0.58
N THR A 82 13.36 -9.39 1.16
CA THR A 82 12.57 -10.51 0.59
C THR A 82 11.52 -11.06 1.55
N ASN A 83 11.57 -10.68 2.82
CA ASN A 83 10.65 -11.19 3.84
C ASN A 83 9.55 -10.16 4.13
N ILE A 84 8.58 -10.06 3.22
CA ILE A 84 7.56 -9.02 3.22
C ILE A 84 6.18 -9.68 3.17
N ASP A 85 5.32 -9.31 4.11
CA ASP A 85 3.88 -9.58 4.06
C ASP A 85 3.13 -8.30 3.76
N GLY A 86 2.08 -8.38 2.98
CA GLY A 86 1.25 -7.23 2.63
C GLY A 86 -0.21 -7.44 2.98
N ALA A 87 -0.90 -6.35 3.22
CA ALA A 87 -2.34 -6.33 3.44
C ALA A 87 -2.99 -5.11 2.79
N ASP A 88 -4.16 -5.31 2.24
CA ASP A 88 -4.99 -4.24 1.69
C ASP A 88 -6.48 -4.61 1.79
N LEU A 89 -7.33 -3.62 1.77
CA LEU A 89 -8.78 -3.83 1.76
C LEU A 89 -9.29 -4.33 0.40
N SER A 90 -8.66 -3.90 -0.69
CA SER A 90 -9.05 -4.23 -2.06
C SER A 90 -8.43 -5.55 -2.52
N LYS A 91 -9.24 -6.59 -2.58
CA LYS A 91 -8.85 -7.90 -3.15
C LYS A 91 -8.37 -7.74 -4.61
N LYS A 92 -9.01 -6.88 -5.38
CA LYS A 92 -8.64 -6.65 -6.77
C LYS A 92 -7.23 -6.07 -6.91
N LEU A 93 -6.84 -5.11 -6.06
CA LEU A 93 -5.49 -4.58 -6.06
C LEU A 93 -4.47 -5.65 -5.65
N LEU A 94 -4.79 -6.45 -4.64
CA LEU A 94 -3.93 -7.56 -4.21
C LEU A 94 -3.71 -8.57 -5.34
N ASP A 95 -4.74 -8.88 -6.11
CA ASP A 95 -4.67 -9.83 -7.23
C ASP A 95 -3.80 -9.31 -8.40
N LEU A 96 -3.54 -8.01 -8.47
CA LEU A 96 -2.65 -7.40 -9.46
C LEU A 96 -1.17 -7.49 -9.06
N ILE A 97 -0.86 -7.81 -7.81
CA ILE A 97 0.53 -7.91 -7.34
C ILE A 97 1.20 -9.11 -8.00
N PRO A 98 2.34 -8.91 -8.71
CA PRO A 98 3.09 -10.03 -9.27
C PRO A 98 3.56 -11.01 -8.19
N SER A 99 3.55 -12.30 -8.49
CA SER A 99 4.08 -13.31 -7.57
C SER A 99 5.57 -13.12 -7.30
N GLY A 100 6.01 -13.49 -6.10
CA GLY A 100 7.42 -13.44 -5.70
C GLY A 100 7.88 -12.14 -5.03
N PHE A 101 7.02 -11.13 -4.88
CA PHE A 101 7.34 -9.89 -4.15
C PHE A 101 6.94 -9.94 -2.68
N TYR A 102 5.88 -10.67 -2.36
CA TYR A 102 5.38 -10.84 -1.00
C TYR A 102 5.32 -12.32 -0.64
N ASN A 103 5.61 -12.63 0.62
CA ASN A 103 5.44 -14.00 1.14
C ASN A 103 3.97 -14.30 1.38
N LYS A 104 3.23 -13.31 1.88
CA LYS A 104 1.81 -13.43 2.20
C LYS A 104 1.07 -12.14 1.85
N LEU A 105 -0.11 -12.27 1.28
CA LEU A 105 -1.03 -11.18 0.99
C LEU A 105 -2.37 -11.48 1.62
N GLU A 106 -2.91 -10.53 2.40
CA GLU A 106 -4.18 -10.68 3.08
C GLU A 106 -5.11 -9.51 2.79
N GLN A 107 -6.39 -9.81 2.57
CA GLN A 107 -7.42 -8.78 2.53
C GLN A 107 -7.79 -8.42 3.97
N ILE A 108 -7.43 -7.21 4.40
CA ILE A 108 -7.63 -6.73 5.77
C ILE A 108 -8.19 -5.31 5.74
N ASP A 109 -9.20 -5.06 6.57
CA ASP A 109 -9.63 -3.71 6.90
C ASP A 109 -8.78 -3.16 8.04
N LEU A 110 -7.87 -2.25 7.72
CA LEU A 110 -6.95 -1.64 8.70
C LEU A 110 -7.65 -0.69 9.70
N ASN A 111 -8.95 -0.39 9.51
CA ASN A 111 -9.76 0.33 10.50
C ASN A 111 -10.22 -0.58 11.65
N LYS A 112 -10.00 -1.88 11.55
CA LYS A 112 -10.35 -2.88 12.56
C LYS A 112 -9.08 -3.42 13.21
N PRO A 113 -9.18 -3.96 14.46
CA PRO A 113 -8.05 -4.61 15.10
C PRO A 113 -7.46 -5.73 14.23
N LEU A 114 -6.13 -5.76 14.13
CA LEU A 114 -5.43 -6.81 13.40
C LEU A 114 -5.47 -8.12 14.18
N ASN A 115 -5.93 -9.19 13.56
CA ASN A 115 -5.89 -10.53 14.13
C ASN A 115 -4.51 -11.16 13.91
N LYS A 116 -3.48 -10.56 14.50
CA LYS A 116 -2.09 -10.99 14.43
C LYS A 116 -1.48 -11.03 15.81
N LYS A 117 -0.56 -11.98 16.02
CA LYS A 117 0.25 -12.02 17.25
C LYS A 117 1.14 -10.78 17.32
N SER A 118 1.39 -10.31 18.54
CA SER A 118 2.35 -9.24 18.78
C SER A 118 3.77 -9.67 18.42
N ASN A 119 4.60 -8.71 18.01
CA ASN A 119 6.04 -8.90 17.80
C ASN A 119 6.42 -9.93 16.71
N ILE A 120 5.56 -10.15 15.71
CA ILE A 120 5.90 -11.02 14.57
C ILE A 120 6.61 -10.29 13.44
N TYR A 121 6.57 -8.97 13.42
CA TYR A 121 7.25 -8.12 12.44
C TYR A 121 8.33 -7.27 13.09
N ASP A 122 9.43 -7.08 12.38
CA ASP A 122 10.54 -6.19 12.80
C ASP A 122 10.29 -4.75 12.38
N ALA A 123 9.55 -4.56 11.31
CA ALA A 123 9.19 -3.25 10.79
C ALA A 123 7.84 -3.27 10.09
N ALA A 124 7.19 -2.11 10.03
CA ALA A 124 5.99 -1.89 9.25
C ALA A 124 6.14 -0.62 8.40
N LEU A 125 5.65 -0.67 7.19
CA LEU A 125 5.55 0.47 6.29
C LEU A 125 4.08 0.72 5.96
N CYS A 126 3.71 1.97 5.84
CA CYS A 126 2.36 2.37 5.49
C CYS A 126 2.43 3.62 4.60
N VAL A 127 2.31 3.43 3.30
CA VAL A 127 2.53 4.48 2.30
C VAL A 127 1.24 4.85 1.61
N GLY A 128 0.83 6.12 1.73
CA GLY A 128 -0.37 6.64 1.06
C GLY A 128 -1.70 6.09 1.60
N THR A 129 -1.71 5.56 2.83
CA THR A 129 -2.87 4.86 3.40
C THR A 129 -3.67 5.73 4.37
N PHE A 130 -2.99 6.50 5.22
CA PHE A 130 -3.63 7.39 6.18
C PHE A 130 -4.08 8.68 5.50
N THR A 131 -5.36 8.74 5.14
CA THR A 131 -5.98 9.93 4.57
C THR A 131 -7.48 9.95 4.87
N PHE A 132 -8.11 11.09 4.65
CA PHE A 132 -9.56 11.20 4.84
C PHE A 132 -10.31 10.20 3.97
N GLY A 133 -11.21 9.46 4.59
CA GLY A 133 -11.99 8.42 3.92
C GLY A 133 -11.30 7.05 3.82
N HIS A 134 -10.02 6.94 4.22
CA HIS A 134 -9.27 5.68 4.27
C HIS A 134 -9.10 5.17 5.70
N VAL A 135 -7.85 4.79 6.04
CA VAL A 135 -7.50 4.39 7.39
C VAL A 135 -7.36 5.62 8.27
N LYS A 136 -7.96 5.60 9.44
CA LYS A 136 -7.97 6.69 10.41
C LYS A 136 -7.31 6.26 11.72
N PRO A 137 -6.69 7.19 12.47
CA PRO A 137 -6.32 6.90 13.84
C PRO A 137 -7.58 6.50 14.66
N PRO A 138 -7.48 5.55 15.59
CA PRO A 138 -6.29 4.88 16.12
C PRO A 138 -5.94 3.54 15.47
N ALA A 139 -5.97 3.44 14.16
CA ALA A 139 -5.66 2.22 13.43
C ALA A 139 -4.23 1.70 13.65
#